data_6ccd9a46ecdb15250fdc9e3f86a82f0e
#
_entry.id   6ccd9a46ecdb15250fdc9e3f86a82f0e
#
_cell.length_a   1.000
_cell.length_b   1.000
_cell.length_c   1.000
_cell.angle_alpha   90.00
_cell.angle_beta   90.00
_cell.angle_gamma   90.00
#
_symmetry.space_group_name_H-M   'P 1'
#
loop_
_entity.id
_entity.type
_entity.pdbx_description
1 polymer ?
#
loop_
_entity_poly.entity_id
_entity_poly.type
_entity_poly.pdbx_seq_one_letter_code
_entity_poly.pdbx_strand_id
1 'polypeptide(L)'
;YKIAENIRHILKDKKQIDIIDDEIGYITLHIHTSLNNSKVSDAMEMAAAVRKCATFIEKKIGKHIDVTTMAYNRLMNHIRHMVSRAATGEKLKVDLNQFIEKNYPESFALAGEICKELGKDLNHEFLDNETGYLAIHIEQIKCDEMISE
;
A
#
# COMPACT_ATOMS: atom_id res chain seq x y z
N TYR A 1 -9.97 -8.92 11.46
CA TYR A 1 -10.00 -8.27 12.77
C TYR A 1 -11.00 -8.94 13.71
N LYS A 2 -12.30 -9.07 13.35
CA LYS A 2 -13.34 -9.68 14.19
C LYS A 2 -13.00 -11.10 14.70
N ILE A 3 -12.34 -11.92 13.88
CA ILE A 3 -11.91 -13.29 14.30
C ILE A 3 -10.83 -13.18 15.38
N ALA A 4 -9.87 -12.28 15.24
CA ALA A 4 -8.82 -12.08 16.23
C ALA A 4 -9.38 -11.55 17.57
N GLU A 5 -10.36 -10.65 17.53
CA GLU A 5 -11.09 -10.20 18.73
C GLU A 5 -11.84 -11.34 19.42
N ASN A 6 -12.49 -12.22 18.66
CA ASN A 6 -13.14 -13.40 19.24
C ASN A 6 -12.13 -14.33 19.92
N ILE A 7 -10.92 -14.48 19.33
CA ILE A 7 -9.84 -15.27 19.93
C ILE A 7 -9.41 -14.62 21.26
N ARG A 8 -9.25 -13.28 21.33
CA ARG A 8 -8.97 -12.55 22.56
C ARG A 8 -9.97 -12.91 23.67
N HIS A 9 -11.27 -12.77 23.36
CA HIS A 9 -12.34 -13.06 24.32
C HIS A 9 -12.27 -14.51 24.80
N ILE A 10 -12.11 -15.49 23.90
CA ILE A 10 -12.02 -16.89 24.26
C ILE A 10 -10.80 -17.17 25.16
N LEU A 11 -9.65 -16.59 24.87
CA LEU A 11 -8.43 -16.78 25.65
C LEU A 11 -8.56 -16.12 27.03
N LYS A 12 -9.15 -14.95 27.12
CA LYS A 12 -9.42 -14.28 28.39
C LYS A 12 -10.38 -15.09 29.26
N ASP A 13 -11.50 -15.54 28.69
CA ASP A 13 -12.55 -16.26 29.43
C ASP A 13 -12.12 -17.68 29.85
N LYS A 14 -11.45 -18.43 28.96
CA LYS A 14 -11.13 -19.84 29.21
C LYS A 14 -9.75 -20.08 29.80
N LYS A 15 -8.82 -19.18 29.60
CA LYS A 15 -7.40 -19.36 29.99
C LYS A 15 -6.87 -18.24 30.85
N GLN A 16 -7.63 -17.16 31.07
CA GLN A 16 -7.23 -15.95 31.79
C GLN A 16 -5.95 -15.29 31.18
N ILE A 17 -5.78 -15.46 29.86
CA ILE A 17 -4.71 -14.83 29.11
C ILE A 17 -5.26 -13.52 28.53
N ASP A 18 -4.61 -12.42 28.88
CA ASP A 18 -4.94 -11.10 28.35
C ASP A 18 -3.99 -10.78 27.19
N ILE A 19 -4.56 -10.46 26.03
CA ILE A 19 -3.83 -10.15 24.79
C ILE A 19 -3.96 -8.66 24.53
N ILE A 20 -2.84 -7.98 24.35
CA ILE A 20 -2.81 -6.54 24.05
C ILE A 20 -3.18 -6.27 22.57
N ASP A 21 -3.48 -5.01 22.24
CA ASP A 21 -3.95 -4.63 20.91
C ASP A 21 -2.93 -4.92 19.80
N ASP A 22 -1.65 -4.76 20.07
CA ASP A 22 -0.59 -5.09 19.12
C ASP A 22 -0.57 -6.58 18.77
N GLU A 23 -0.79 -7.46 19.75
CA GLU A 23 -0.87 -8.90 19.53
C GLU A 23 -2.11 -9.27 18.72
N ILE A 24 -3.24 -8.58 18.90
CA ILE A 24 -4.43 -8.73 18.06
C ILE A 24 -4.10 -8.36 16.61
N GLY A 25 -3.31 -7.32 16.39
CA GLY A 25 -2.78 -6.96 15.07
C GLY A 25 -2.01 -8.11 14.43
N TYR A 26 -1.08 -8.73 15.17
CA TYR A 26 -0.32 -9.89 14.70
C TYR A 26 -1.19 -11.11 14.40
N ILE A 27 -2.13 -11.45 15.29
CA ILE A 27 -3.07 -12.55 15.06
C ILE A 27 -3.92 -12.30 13.81
N THR A 28 -4.40 -11.07 13.62
CA THR A 28 -5.16 -10.68 12.43
C THR A 28 -4.33 -10.86 11.15
N LEU A 29 -3.05 -10.46 11.18
CA LEU A 29 -2.13 -10.62 10.07
C LEU A 29 -1.90 -12.11 9.75
N HIS A 30 -1.67 -12.94 10.76
CA HIS A 30 -1.50 -14.38 10.60
C HIS A 30 -2.74 -15.06 9.98
N ILE A 31 -3.93 -14.71 10.45
CA ILE A 31 -5.18 -15.22 9.89
C ILE A 31 -5.31 -14.80 8.43
N HIS A 32 -5.06 -13.51 8.13
CA HIS A 32 -5.16 -12.98 6.78
C HIS A 32 -4.20 -13.66 5.80
N THR A 33 -2.94 -13.83 6.20
CA THR A 33 -1.91 -14.48 5.36
C THR A 33 -2.21 -15.97 5.16
N SER A 34 -2.71 -16.66 6.19
CA SER A 34 -3.11 -18.07 6.09
C SER A 34 -4.27 -18.28 5.12
N LEU A 35 -5.25 -17.35 5.11
CA LEU A 35 -6.39 -17.39 4.19
C LEU A 35 -5.98 -17.11 2.73
N ASN A 36 -4.93 -16.34 2.52
CA ASN A 36 -4.45 -15.94 1.19
C ASN A 36 -3.26 -16.77 0.68
N ASN A 37 -2.89 -17.86 1.36
CA ASN A 37 -1.70 -18.67 1.06
C ASN A 37 -0.38 -17.86 0.97
N SER A 38 -0.33 -16.67 1.55
CA SER A 38 0.87 -15.84 1.60
C SER A 38 1.64 -16.04 2.92
N LYS A 39 2.96 -15.85 2.88
CA LYS A 39 3.78 -15.91 4.09
C LYS A 39 3.59 -14.63 4.92
N VAL A 40 3.71 -14.73 6.24
CA VAL A 40 3.68 -13.55 7.15
C VAL A 40 4.76 -12.54 6.78
N SER A 41 5.95 -13.04 6.39
CA SER A 41 7.04 -12.20 5.87
C SER A 41 6.61 -11.32 4.69
N ASP A 42 5.88 -11.91 3.73
CA ASP A 42 5.45 -11.21 2.52
C ASP A 42 4.43 -10.11 2.86
N ALA A 43 3.54 -10.36 3.81
CA ALA A 43 2.58 -9.36 4.28
C ALA A 43 3.26 -8.21 5.06
N MET A 44 4.30 -8.51 5.85
CA MET A 44 5.09 -7.49 6.55
C MET A 44 5.92 -6.65 5.57
N GLU A 45 6.53 -7.29 4.58
CA GLU A 45 7.27 -6.62 3.51
C GLU A 45 6.36 -5.69 2.70
N MET A 46 5.17 -6.17 2.35
CA MET A 46 4.13 -5.39 1.70
C MET A 46 3.71 -4.17 2.53
N ALA A 47 3.46 -4.35 3.82
CA ALA A 47 3.09 -3.26 4.73
C ALA A 47 4.22 -2.22 4.87
N ALA A 48 5.48 -2.66 4.88
CA ALA A 48 6.65 -1.78 4.90
C ALA A 48 6.77 -0.99 3.59
N ALA A 49 6.60 -1.63 2.42
CA ALA A 49 6.62 -1.00 1.11
C ALA A 49 5.55 0.09 0.99
N VAL A 50 4.31 -0.23 1.38
CA VAL A 50 3.18 0.71 1.40
C VAL A 50 3.49 1.93 2.26
N ARG A 51 3.97 1.74 3.48
CA ARG A 51 4.32 2.82 4.41
C ARG A 51 5.45 3.71 3.87
N LYS A 52 6.47 3.10 3.28
CA LYS A 52 7.58 3.82 2.67
C LYS A 52 7.10 4.71 1.52
N CYS A 53 6.20 4.20 0.67
CA CYS A 53 5.59 5.01 -0.39
C CYS A 53 4.83 6.21 0.15
N ALA A 54 3.96 6.00 1.14
CA ALA A 54 3.20 7.09 1.75
C ALA A 54 4.13 8.19 2.29
N THR A 55 5.13 7.81 3.09
CA THR A 55 6.12 8.75 3.63
C THR A 55 6.92 9.47 2.55
N PHE A 56 7.26 8.78 1.46
CA PHE A 56 7.97 9.40 0.35
C PHE A 56 7.10 10.45 -0.37
N ILE A 57 5.84 10.13 -0.60
CA ILE A 57 4.87 11.04 -1.20
C ILE A 57 4.66 12.27 -0.31
N GLU A 58 4.41 12.08 0.99
CA GLU A 58 4.27 13.16 1.98
C GLU A 58 5.46 14.11 1.95
N LYS A 59 6.67 13.56 1.95
CA LYS A 59 7.91 14.35 1.91
C LYS A 59 8.03 15.17 0.62
N LYS A 60 7.60 14.64 -0.52
CA LYS A 60 7.69 15.30 -1.81
C LYS A 60 6.59 16.35 -2.03
N ILE A 61 5.39 16.06 -1.55
CA ILE A 61 4.25 16.99 -1.62
C ILE A 61 4.38 18.08 -0.54
N GLY A 62 5.11 17.82 0.54
CA GLY A 62 5.28 18.73 1.67
C GLY A 62 4.07 18.81 2.60
N LYS A 63 3.15 17.84 2.51
CA LYS A 63 1.92 17.73 3.31
C LYS A 63 1.75 16.33 3.86
N HIS A 64 1.06 16.23 4.99
CA HIS A 64 0.67 14.95 5.57
C HIS A 64 -0.58 14.41 4.86
N ILE A 65 -0.59 13.14 4.49
CA ILE A 65 -1.70 12.50 3.80
C ILE A 65 -2.71 11.98 4.84
N ASP A 66 -3.96 12.39 4.71
CA ASP A 66 -5.03 11.86 5.57
C ASP A 66 -5.34 10.41 5.18
N VAL A 67 -4.95 9.49 6.08
CA VAL A 67 -5.12 8.04 5.92
C VAL A 67 -6.59 7.59 5.92
N THR A 68 -7.53 8.45 6.29
CA THR A 68 -8.96 8.14 6.31
C THR A 68 -9.64 8.36 4.95
N THR A 69 -8.96 9.03 4.02
CA THR A 69 -9.51 9.39 2.70
C THR A 69 -9.63 8.20 1.75
N MET A 70 -10.57 8.29 0.81
CA MET A 70 -10.70 7.32 -0.27
C MET A 70 -9.50 7.34 -1.22
N ALA A 71 -8.90 8.51 -1.45
CA ALA A 71 -7.70 8.63 -2.29
C ALA A 71 -6.53 7.87 -1.67
N TYR A 72 -6.30 8.02 -0.36
CA TYR A 72 -5.29 7.23 0.34
C TYR A 72 -5.53 5.73 0.21
N ASN A 73 -6.77 5.27 0.46
CA ASN A 73 -7.10 3.86 0.35
C ASN A 73 -6.88 3.29 -1.06
N ARG A 74 -7.21 4.08 -2.11
CA ARG A 74 -6.96 3.69 -3.51
C ARG A 74 -5.47 3.61 -3.81
N LEU A 75 -4.69 4.60 -3.36
CA LEU A 75 -3.23 4.57 -3.51
C LEU A 75 -2.63 3.33 -2.84
N MET A 76 -3.00 3.05 -1.59
CA MET A 76 -2.48 1.90 -0.83
C MET A 76 -2.83 0.57 -1.50
N ASN A 77 -4.06 0.44 -2.00
CA ASN A 77 -4.47 -0.75 -2.74
C ASN A 77 -3.71 -0.89 -4.06
N HIS A 78 -3.48 0.22 -4.78
CA HIS A 78 -2.68 0.18 -6.01
C HIS A 78 -1.25 -0.28 -5.74
N ILE A 79 -0.57 0.29 -4.76
CA ILE A 79 0.81 -0.11 -4.38
C ILE A 79 0.85 -1.60 -4.03
N ARG A 80 -0.12 -2.09 -3.26
CA ARG A 80 -0.21 -3.52 -2.91
C ARG A 80 -0.33 -4.40 -4.15
N HIS A 81 -1.19 -4.06 -5.09
CA HIS A 81 -1.34 -4.81 -6.34
C HIS A 81 -0.11 -4.70 -7.24
N MET A 82 0.54 -3.53 -7.30
CA MET A 82 1.77 -3.31 -8.04
C MET A 82 2.91 -4.22 -7.54
N VAL A 83 3.11 -4.29 -6.22
CA VAL A 83 4.11 -5.18 -5.61
C VAL A 83 3.75 -6.65 -5.84
N SER A 84 2.47 -7.02 -5.72
CA SER A 84 2.00 -8.39 -6.02
C SER A 84 2.24 -8.77 -7.47
N ARG A 85 1.97 -7.89 -8.44
CA ARG A 85 2.24 -8.14 -9.86
C ARG A 85 3.73 -8.30 -10.13
N ALA A 86 4.57 -7.47 -9.51
CA ALA A 86 6.03 -7.62 -9.62
C ALA A 86 6.49 -9.02 -9.19
N ALA A 87 5.93 -9.56 -8.09
CA ALA A 87 6.26 -10.89 -7.59
C ALA A 87 5.70 -12.02 -8.47
N THR A 88 4.53 -11.84 -9.10
CA THR A 88 3.87 -12.89 -9.91
C THR A 88 4.18 -12.83 -11.40
N GLY A 89 4.78 -11.72 -11.87
CA GLY A 89 5.01 -11.46 -13.30
C GLY A 89 3.74 -11.10 -14.08
N GLU A 90 2.63 -10.82 -13.41
CA GLU A 90 1.41 -10.36 -14.04
C GLU A 90 1.60 -8.99 -14.66
N LYS A 91 1.03 -8.75 -15.84
CA LYS A 91 1.17 -7.49 -16.58
C LYS A 91 -0.14 -6.71 -16.64
N LEU A 92 -0.03 -5.39 -16.52
CA LEU A 92 -1.14 -4.49 -16.86
C LEU A 92 -1.46 -4.57 -18.36
N LYS A 93 -2.74 -4.58 -18.68
CA LYS A 93 -3.22 -4.73 -20.08
C LYS A 93 -3.27 -3.42 -20.84
N VAL A 94 -3.30 -2.30 -20.13
CA VAL A 94 -3.43 -0.95 -20.71
C VAL A 94 -2.24 -0.12 -20.28
N ASP A 95 -1.67 0.64 -21.22
CA ASP A 95 -0.63 1.62 -20.96
C ASP A 95 -1.22 3.03 -20.98
N LEU A 96 -1.07 3.74 -19.87
CA LEU A 96 -1.55 5.10 -19.69
C LEU A 96 -0.41 6.12 -19.63
N ASN A 97 0.85 5.71 -19.75
CA ASN A 97 2.02 6.54 -19.50
C ASN A 97 2.02 7.81 -20.30
N GLN A 98 1.86 7.74 -21.64
CA GLN A 98 1.90 8.92 -22.50
C GLN A 98 0.82 9.94 -22.14
N PHE A 99 -0.39 9.47 -21.82
CA PHE A 99 -1.48 10.36 -21.45
C PHE A 99 -1.20 11.03 -20.11
N ILE A 100 -0.75 10.27 -19.11
CA ILE A 100 -0.50 10.76 -17.76
C ILE A 100 0.72 11.67 -17.71
N GLU A 101 1.81 11.32 -18.38
CA GLU A 101 3.01 12.15 -18.47
C GLU A 101 2.70 13.52 -19.07
N LYS A 102 1.87 13.55 -20.11
CA LYS A 102 1.45 14.80 -20.77
C LYS A 102 0.58 15.69 -19.89
N ASN A 103 -0.38 15.11 -19.14
CA ASN A 103 -1.38 15.88 -18.41
C ASN A 103 -1.01 16.12 -16.94
N TYR A 104 -0.19 15.25 -16.34
CA TYR A 104 0.22 15.29 -14.94
C TYR A 104 1.72 14.98 -14.78
N PRO A 105 2.60 15.79 -15.40
CA PRO A 105 4.03 15.49 -15.49
C PRO A 105 4.73 15.39 -14.13
N GLU A 106 4.33 16.21 -13.15
CA GLU A 106 4.91 16.16 -11.81
C GLU A 106 4.58 14.86 -11.08
N SER A 107 3.31 14.43 -11.12
CA SER A 107 2.87 13.19 -10.49
C SER A 107 3.44 11.97 -11.21
N PHE A 108 3.64 12.06 -12.54
CA PHE A 108 4.31 11.01 -13.31
C PHE A 108 5.78 10.87 -12.93
N ALA A 109 6.51 12.00 -12.81
CA ALA A 109 7.91 12.00 -12.38
C ALA A 109 8.05 11.44 -10.96
N LEU A 110 7.18 11.84 -10.03
CA LEU A 110 7.17 11.35 -8.65
C LEU A 110 6.87 9.84 -8.60
N ALA A 111 5.92 9.36 -9.39
CA ALA A 111 5.61 7.93 -9.50
C ALA A 111 6.81 7.13 -10.00
N GLY A 112 7.55 7.64 -10.99
CA GLY A 112 8.77 7.03 -11.50
C GLY A 112 9.88 6.92 -10.43
N GLU A 113 10.06 7.97 -9.61
CA GLU A 113 10.98 7.93 -8.47
C GLU A 113 10.58 6.85 -7.46
N ILE A 114 9.28 6.74 -7.13
CA ILE A 114 8.76 5.74 -6.20
C ILE A 114 8.95 4.33 -6.73
N CYS A 115 8.60 4.08 -7.99
CA CYS A 115 8.81 2.77 -8.62
C CYS A 115 10.28 2.35 -8.57
N LYS A 116 11.20 3.29 -8.82
CA LYS A 116 12.64 3.04 -8.77
C LYS A 116 13.15 2.73 -7.36
N GLU A 117 12.71 3.48 -6.36
CA GLU A 117 13.10 3.25 -4.95
C GLU A 117 12.53 1.95 -4.41
N LEU A 118 11.24 1.68 -4.64
CA LEU A 118 10.64 0.41 -4.25
C LEU A 118 11.26 -0.79 -4.96
N GLY A 119 11.59 -0.64 -6.24
CA GLY A 119 12.24 -1.69 -7.02
C GLY A 119 13.58 -2.09 -6.41
N LYS A 120 14.37 -1.11 -5.94
CA LYS A 120 15.64 -1.39 -5.24
C LYS A 120 15.40 -2.14 -3.92
N ASP A 121 14.42 -1.70 -3.14
CA ASP A 121 14.16 -2.28 -1.81
C ASP A 121 13.64 -3.72 -1.90
N LEU A 122 12.77 -3.98 -2.87
CA LEU A 122 12.14 -5.28 -3.06
C LEU A 122 12.95 -6.21 -3.98
N ASN A 123 14.07 -5.70 -4.53
CA ASN A 123 14.87 -6.39 -5.54
C ASN A 123 14.03 -6.90 -6.72
N HIS A 124 13.08 -6.06 -7.16
CA HIS A 124 12.19 -6.30 -8.29
C HIS A 124 12.17 -5.09 -9.23
N GLU A 125 12.09 -5.34 -10.53
CA GLU A 125 11.77 -4.29 -11.50
C GLU A 125 10.26 -4.19 -11.70
N PHE A 126 9.74 -2.97 -11.53
CA PHE A 126 8.37 -2.68 -11.90
C PHE A 126 8.28 -2.40 -13.40
N LEU A 127 7.19 -2.83 -14.01
CA LEU A 127 6.94 -2.57 -15.42
C LEU A 127 6.69 -1.07 -15.65
N ASP A 128 7.15 -0.57 -16.79
CA ASP A 128 7.02 0.86 -17.14
C ASP A 128 5.59 1.39 -17.02
N ASN A 129 4.59 0.59 -17.38
CA ASN A 129 3.20 0.99 -17.32
C ASN A 129 2.62 1.12 -15.90
N GLU A 130 3.28 0.64 -14.86
CA GLU A 130 2.90 0.87 -13.46
C GLU A 130 3.03 2.36 -13.08
N THR A 131 3.97 3.08 -13.67
CA THR A 131 4.24 4.48 -13.38
C THR A 131 3.00 5.36 -13.64
N GLY A 132 2.33 5.21 -14.78
CA GLY A 132 1.14 5.98 -15.10
C GLY A 132 -0.03 5.71 -14.15
N TYR A 133 -0.24 4.45 -13.77
CA TYR A 133 -1.29 4.10 -12.81
C TYR A 133 -1.00 4.65 -11.41
N LEU A 134 0.26 4.56 -10.95
CA LEU A 134 0.65 5.13 -9.66
C LEU A 134 0.48 6.66 -9.67
N ALA A 135 0.87 7.31 -10.76
CA ALA A 135 0.76 8.75 -10.92
C ALA A 135 -0.68 9.29 -10.82
N ILE A 136 -1.67 8.55 -11.35
CA ILE A 136 -3.09 8.91 -11.20
C ILE A 136 -3.49 8.94 -9.71
N HIS A 137 -3.07 7.95 -8.94
CA HIS A 137 -3.40 7.89 -7.51
C HIS A 137 -2.71 8.99 -6.71
N ILE A 138 -1.47 9.34 -7.07
CA ILE A 138 -0.76 10.48 -6.48
C ILE A 138 -1.49 11.80 -6.79
N GLU A 139 -1.92 11.99 -8.04
CA GLU A 139 -2.67 13.19 -8.43
C GLU A 139 -3.99 13.31 -7.69
N GLN A 140 -4.72 12.20 -7.47
CA GLN A 140 -5.94 12.20 -6.68
C GLN A 140 -5.71 12.68 -5.23
N ILE A 141 -4.61 12.26 -4.60
CA ILE A 141 -4.24 12.74 -3.26
C ILE A 141 -3.99 14.25 -3.28
N LYS A 142 -3.24 14.76 -4.26
CA LYS A 142 -2.98 16.20 -4.40
C LYS A 142 -4.28 17.00 -4.55
N CYS A 143 -5.24 16.47 -5.31
CA CYS A 143 -6.54 17.11 -5.51
C CYS A 143 -7.43 17.08 -4.26
N ASP A 144 -7.50 15.95 -3.54
CA ASP A 144 -8.32 15.82 -2.33
C ASP A 144 -7.85 16.81 -1.23
N GLU A 145 -6.55 17.05 -1.14
CA GLU A 145 -5.98 17.98 -0.17
C GLU A 145 -6.19 19.46 -0.55
N MET A 146 -6.37 19.77 -1.83
CA MET A 146 -6.68 21.12 -2.28
C MET A 146 -8.14 21.54 -1.99
N ILE A 147 -9.02 20.56 -1.73
CA ILE A 147 -10.44 20.81 -1.41
C ILE A 147 -10.65 21.02 0.11
N SER A 148 -9.66 20.66 0.92
CA SER A 148 -9.74 20.68 2.40
C SER A 148 -9.24 22.00 3.02
N GLU A 149 -8.85 22.99 2.22
CA GLU A 149 -8.55 24.37 2.61
C GLU A 149 -9.76 25.28 2.36
#